data_d8416c20bac91dd2fc24f456599e150f
#
_entry.id   d8416c20bac91dd2fc24f456599e150f
#
_cell.length_a   1.000
_cell.length_b   1.000
_cell.length_c   1.000
_cell.angle_alpha   90.00
_cell.angle_beta   90.00
_cell.angle_gamma   90.00
#
_symmetry.space_group_name_H-M   'P 1'
#
loop_
_entity.id
_entity.type
_entity.pdbx_description
1 polymer ?
#
loop_
_entity_poly.entity_id
_entity_poly.type
_entity_poly.pdbx_seq_one_letter_code
_entity_poly.pdbx_strand_id
1 'polypeptide(L)'
;GDKNQITFTGRVQHLQDGSVRYDWTGVYMQTRFTGSRIAAVLSDEGTSYHNVFVDGKWIKKIKVSGKDQQTITLADKLAKGTHTLRLQKCTEGEYGCTTVKELIVDKNATLTAVKPKARFIEVIGDSYTCGFGTESNNRTDPFKLETENCNQAYGCLVANYFDADYALVAHSGQGITRHYGDSVRVVKFGQSVELCG
;
A
#
# COMPACT_ATOMS: atom_id res chain seq x y z
N GLY A 1 -9.94 0.64 16.48
CA GLY A 1 -11.13 0.46 15.64
C GLY A 1 -11.57 -0.99 15.61
N ASP A 2 -12.85 -1.22 15.44
CA ASP A 2 -13.44 -2.56 15.42
C ASP A 2 -12.83 -3.36 14.27
N LYS A 3 -12.24 -4.52 14.58
CA LYS A 3 -11.55 -5.41 13.60
C LYS A 3 -12.44 -5.85 12.43
N ASN A 4 -13.76 -5.58 12.53
CA ASN A 4 -14.77 -5.94 11.54
C ASN A 4 -15.07 -4.83 10.51
N GLN A 5 -14.36 -3.70 10.55
CA GLN A 5 -14.68 -2.54 9.71
C GLN A 5 -13.69 -2.33 8.56
N ILE A 6 -12.46 -2.84 8.69
CA ILE A 6 -11.38 -2.65 7.72
C ILE A 6 -10.71 -3.98 7.45
N THR A 7 -10.50 -4.30 6.18
CA THR A 7 -9.70 -5.45 5.74
C THR A 7 -8.34 -4.97 5.27
N PHE A 8 -7.28 -5.57 5.79
CA PHE A 8 -5.91 -5.39 5.29
C PHE A 8 -5.49 -6.60 4.47
N THR A 9 -4.74 -6.37 3.42
CA THR A 9 -4.15 -7.42 2.58
C THR A 9 -2.66 -7.14 2.43
N GLY A 10 -1.85 -8.17 2.64
CA GLY A 10 -0.40 -8.11 2.75
C GLY A 10 0.07 -8.17 4.21
N ARG A 11 1.36 -7.92 4.44
CA ARG A 11 1.96 -7.96 5.78
C ARG A 11 1.67 -6.69 6.53
N VAL A 12 1.02 -6.82 7.68
CA VAL A 12 0.71 -5.69 8.57
C VAL A 12 1.00 -6.07 10.02
N GLN A 13 1.30 -5.08 10.84
CA GLN A 13 1.43 -5.20 12.29
C GLN A 13 0.28 -4.46 12.97
N HIS A 14 -0.48 -5.18 13.80
CA HIS A 14 -1.49 -4.58 14.66
C HIS A 14 -0.85 -4.12 15.96
N LEU A 15 -0.97 -2.84 16.27
CA LEU A 15 -0.41 -2.24 17.47
C LEU A 15 -1.41 -2.30 18.64
N GLN A 16 -0.90 -2.16 19.88
CA GLN A 16 -1.73 -2.25 21.09
C GLN A 16 -2.79 -1.15 21.19
N ASP A 17 -2.51 0.01 20.59
CA ASP A 17 -3.44 1.15 20.56
C ASP A 17 -4.54 1.02 19.49
N GLY A 18 -4.58 -0.12 18.78
CA GLY A 18 -5.52 -0.40 17.72
C GLY A 18 -5.14 0.15 16.35
N SER A 19 -4.03 0.87 16.23
CA SER A 19 -3.50 1.28 14.94
C SER A 19 -2.85 0.09 14.19
N VAL A 20 -2.68 0.26 12.89
CA VAL A 20 -2.05 -0.76 12.03
C VAL A 20 -0.92 -0.11 11.26
N ARG A 21 0.24 -0.74 11.25
CA ARG A 21 1.37 -0.26 10.47
C ARG A 21 1.90 -1.29 9.47
N TYR A 22 2.50 -0.79 8.40
CA TYR A 22 3.06 -1.61 7.33
C TYR A 22 4.10 -0.83 6.53
N ASP A 23 5.05 -1.55 5.96
CA ASP A 23 6.13 -1.03 5.13
C ASP A 23 6.19 -1.64 3.72
N TRP A 24 5.75 -2.89 3.54
CA TRP A 24 5.83 -3.58 2.26
C TRP A 24 5.05 -2.85 1.16
N THR A 25 5.67 -2.80 -0.03
CA THR A 25 4.99 -2.31 -1.24
C THR A 25 3.76 -3.15 -1.53
N GLY A 26 2.73 -2.52 -2.08
CA GLY A 26 1.49 -3.20 -2.47
C GLY A 26 0.56 -3.59 -1.34
N VAL A 27 0.94 -3.43 -0.06
CA VAL A 27 -0.01 -3.59 1.05
C VAL A 27 -1.16 -2.62 0.88
N TYR A 28 -2.38 -3.09 1.08
CA TYR A 28 -3.56 -2.23 1.00
C TYR A 28 -4.58 -2.52 2.07
N MET A 29 -5.31 -1.48 2.45
CA MET A 29 -6.52 -1.60 3.24
C MET A 29 -7.75 -1.33 2.40
N GLN A 30 -8.86 -1.98 2.75
CA GLN A 30 -10.16 -1.79 2.13
C GLN A 30 -11.26 -1.66 3.19
N THR A 31 -12.22 -0.80 2.90
CA THR A 31 -13.46 -0.70 3.66
C THR A 31 -14.60 -0.26 2.75
N ARG A 32 -15.80 -0.66 3.09
CA ARG A 32 -17.02 -0.09 2.53
C ARG A 32 -17.54 0.96 3.49
N PHE A 33 -17.89 2.12 3.00
CA PHE A 33 -18.42 3.21 3.83
C PHE A 33 -19.66 3.84 3.20
N THR A 34 -20.52 4.41 4.02
CA THR A 34 -21.66 5.23 3.57
C THR A 34 -21.31 6.71 3.69
N GLY A 35 -21.90 7.55 2.84
CA GLY A 35 -21.71 9.01 2.89
C GLY A 35 -21.02 9.56 1.65
N SER A 36 -20.42 10.73 1.79
CA SER A 36 -19.83 11.47 0.65
C SER A 36 -18.36 11.79 0.84
N ARG A 37 -17.82 11.49 2.05
CA ARG A 37 -16.44 11.83 2.41
C ARG A 37 -15.81 10.73 3.26
N ILE A 38 -14.51 10.52 3.03
CA ILE A 38 -13.66 9.69 3.89
C ILE A 38 -12.26 10.30 3.99
N ALA A 39 -11.72 10.32 5.20
CA ALA A 39 -10.35 10.71 5.49
C ALA A 39 -9.66 9.64 6.35
N ALA A 40 -8.34 9.67 6.41
CA ALA A 40 -7.55 8.82 7.29
C ALA A 40 -6.59 9.67 8.13
N VAL A 41 -6.34 9.24 9.36
CA VAL A 41 -5.25 9.73 10.19
C VAL A 41 -4.06 8.80 9.99
N LEU A 42 -3.01 9.34 9.39
CA LEU A 42 -1.82 8.62 8.96
C LEU A 42 -0.56 9.27 9.53
N SER A 43 0.48 8.47 9.71
CA SER A 43 1.86 8.93 9.92
C SER A 43 2.81 7.98 9.22
N ASP A 44 4.08 8.36 9.08
CA ASP A 44 5.10 7.54 8.43
C ASP A 44 6.45 7.74 9.11
N GLU A 45 7.23 6.69 9.26
CA GLU A 45 8.58 6.80 9.84
C GLU A 45 9.61 7.38 8.85
N GLY A 46 9.22 7.53 7.60
CA GLY A 46 9.98 8.16 6.53
C GLY A 46 9.06 8.89 5.57
N THR A 47 8.97 8.41 4.35
CA THR A 47 8.04 8.90 3.32
C THR A 47 7.51 7.73 2.51
N SER A 48 6.19 7.65 2.39
CA SER A 48 5.50 6.69 1.53
C SER A 48 4.48 7.37 0.65
N TYR A 49 4.24 6.78 -0.51
CA TYR A 49 3.15 7.19 -1.40
C TYR A 49 2.07 6.11 -1.43
N HIS A 50 0.82 6.53 -1.55
CA HIS A 50 -0.32 5.63 -1.59
C HIS A 50 -1.28 6.00 -2.72
N ASN A 51 -1.76 4.98 -3.42
CA ASN A 51 -2.89 5.11 -4.33
C ASN A 51 -4.20 5.09 -3.55
N VAL A 52 -5.11 5.98 -3.91
CA VAL A 52 -6.48 6.01 -3.40
C VAL A 52 -7.42 5.57 -4.51
N PHE A 53 -8.21 4.54 -4.25
CA PHE A 53 -9.26 4.08 -5.15
C PHE A 53 -10.62 4.18 -4.45
N VAL A 54 -11.62 4.64 -5.19
CA VAL A 54 -13.02 4.62 -4.75
C VAL A 54 -13.82 3.88 -5.81
N ASP A 55 -14.61 2.90 -5.40
CA ASP A 55 -15.42 2.05 -6.28
C ASP A 55 -14.61 1.42 -7.42
N GLY A 56 -13.39 0.98 -7.08
CA GLY A 56 -12.45 0.36 -8.02
C GLY A 56 -11.74 1.34 -8.96
N LYS A 57 -12.06 2.64 -8.93
CA LYS A 57 -11.43 3.65 -9.78
C LYS A 57 -10.33 4.39 -9.01
N TRP A 58 -9.17 4.56 -9.63
CA TRP A 58 -8.12 5.40 -9.11
C TRP A 58 -8.57 6.86 -9.04
N ILE A 59 -8.38 7.49 -7.88
CA ILE A 59 -8.78 8.88 -7.64
C ILE A 59 -7.56 9.79 -7.59
N LYS A 60 -6.56 9.39 -6.84
CA LYS A 60 -5.33 10.16 -6.64
C LYS A 60 -4.25 9.34 -5.98
N LYS A 61 -3.04 9.87 -5.99
CA LYS A 61 -1.90 9.44 -5.20
C LYS A 61 -1.68 10.45 -4.06
N ILE A 62 -1.43 9.98 -2.87
CA ILE A 62 -1.14 10.81 -1.70
C ILE A 62 0.26 10.52 -1.19
N LYS A 63 0.90 11.52 -0.59
CA LYS A 63 2.16 11.43 0.14
C LYS A 63 1.86 11.42 1.63
N VAL A 64 2.49 10.51 2.37
CA VAL A 64 2.52 10.49 3.83
C VAL A 64 3.98 10.59 4.25
N SER A 65 4.31 11.54 5.11
CA SER A 65 5.71 11.78 5.51
C SER A 65 5.79 12.32 6.92
N GLY A 66 6.70 11.76 7.71
CA GLY A 66 6.95 12.16 9.08
C GLY A 66 6.08 11.48 10.13
N LYS A 67 6.58 11.44 11.36
CA LYS A 67 6.00 10.71 12.49
C LYS A 67 4.75 11.35 13.08
N ASP A 68 4.52 12.63 12.79
CA ASP A 68 3.35 13.33 13.28
C ASP A 68 2.09 12.85 12.56
N GLN A 69 1.02 12.69 13.31
CA GLN A 69 -0.27 12.29 12.77
C GLN A 69 -0.84 13.36 11.86
N GLN A 70 -1.22 12.98 10.66
CA GLN A 70 -1.78 13.84 9.61
C GLN A 70 -3.17 13.34 9.25
N THR A 71 -4.16 14.23 9.26
CA THR A 71 -5.48 13.92 8.72
C THR A 71 -5.51 14.22 7.23
N ILE A 72 -5.58 13.17 6.43
CA ILE A 72 -5.57 13.28 4.96
C ILE A 72 -6.95 12.91 4.41
N THR A 73 -7.61 13.84 3.73
CA THR A 73 -8.85 13.53 3.01
C THR A 73 -8.54 12.60 1.84
N LEU A 74 -9.09 11.39 1.87
CA LEU A 74 -8.90 10.39 0.80
C LEU A 74 -9.86 10.64 -0.35
N ALA A 75 -11.14 10.88 -0.04
CA ALA A 75 -12.14 11.28 -1.02
C ALA A 75 -13.17 12.22 -0.39
N ASP A 76 -13.75 13.11 -1.17
CA ASP A 76 -14.84 14.01 -0.78
C ASP A 76 -15.77 14.28 -1.97
N LYS A 77 -16.92 14.90 -1.68
CA LYS A 77 -17.93 15.28 -2.68
C LYS A 77 -18.41 14.11 -3.55
N LEU A 78 -18.36 12.89 -2.99
CA LEU A 78 -18.95 11.74 -3.64
C LEU A 78 -20.48 11.84 -3.63
N ALA A 79 -21.15 11.17 -4.54
CA ALA A 79 -22.58 10.98 -4.44
C ALA A 79 -22.96 10.34 -3.11
N LYS A 80 -24.06 10.72 -2.50
CA LYS A 80 -24.52 10.04 -1.27
C LYS A 80 -24.83 8.58 -1.59
N GLY A 81 -24.25 7.67 -0.82
CA GLY A 81 -24.42 6.24 -1.06
C GLY A 81 -23.40 5.40 -0.32
N THR A 82 -23.28 4.16 -0.75
CA THR A 82 -22.26 3.22 -0.27
C THR A 82 -21.13 3.17 -1.27
N HIS A 83 -19.92 3.36 -0.78
CA HIS A 83 -18.68 3.37 -1.56
C HIS A 83 -17.69 2.36 -1.01
N THR A 84 -16.79 1.90 -1.84
CA THR A 84 -15.65 1.07 -1.43
C THR A 84 -14.36 1.87 -1.56
N LEU A 85 -13.65 2.04 -0.46
CA LEU A 85 -12.30 2.60 -0.43
C LEU A 85 -11.26 1.48 -0.53
N ARG A 86 -10.21 1.70 -1.31
CA ARG A 86 -8.93 0.99 -1.20
C ARG A 86 -7.80 2.03 -1.10
N LEU A 87 -6.96 1.91 -0.08
CA LEU A 87 -5.72 2.66 0.08
C LEU A 87 -4.56 1.68 -0.02
N GLN A 88 -3.70 1.85 -1.04
CA GLN A 88 -2.62 0.93 -1.39
C GLN A 88 -1.28 1.65 -1.29
N LYS A 89 -0.33 1.09 -0.55
CA LYS A 89 1.06 1.58 -0.53
C LYS A 89 1.72 1.33 -1.88
N CYS A 90 2.28 2.38 -2.49
CA CYS A 90 2.94 2.32 -3.79
C CYS A 90 4.42 1.99 -3.69
N THR A 91 5.07 2.40 -2.59
CA THR A 91 6.51 2.49 -2.42
C THR A 91 7.07 1.41 -1.51
N GLU A 92 8.37 1.14 -1.63
CA GLU A 92 9.08 0.13 -0.86
C GLU A 92 9.23 0.49 0.62
N GLY A 93 9.54 -0.52 1.45
CA GLY A 93 9.68 -0.40 2.89
C GLY A 93 10.89 0.42 3.33
N GLU A 94 11.98 0.40 2.57
CA GLU A 94 13.20 1.14 2.92
C GLU A 94 13.00 2.67 2.98
N TYR A 95 11.96 3.20 2.33
CA TYR A 95 11.68 4.64 2.30
C TYR A 95 10.71 5.08 3.38
N GLY A 96 9.91 4.19 3.92
CA GLY A 96 8.94 4.54 4.95
C GLY A 96 8.05 3.40 5.42
N CYS A 97 7.62 3.54 6.66
CA CYS A 97 6.68 2.65 7.32
C CYS A 97 5.45 3.44 7.74
N THR A 98 4.34 3.16 7.11
CA THR A 98 3.08 3.88 7.33
C THR A 98 2.29 3.30 8.48
N THR A 99 1.80 4.17 9.35
CA THR A 99 0.84 3.82 10.41
C THR A 99 -0.52 4.43 10.09
N VAL A 100 -1.55 3.58 10.06
CA VAL A 100 -2.96 3.98 9.97
C VAL A 100 -3.55 3.97 11.37
N LYS A 101 -3.94 5.16 11.87
CA LYS A 101 -4.52 5.32 13.20
C LYS A 101 -6.02 5.09 13.19
N GLU A 102 -6.72 5.77 12.28
CA GLU A 102 -8.16 5.69 12.15
C GLU A 102 -8.66 6.18 10.79
N LEU A 103 -9.90 5.83 10.46
CA LEU A 103 -10.66 6.40 9.35
C LEU A 103 -11.73 7.34 9.89
N ILE A 104 -11.91 8.48 9.22
CA ILE A 104 -12.90 9.49 9.55
C ILE A 104 -13.90 9.57 8.41
N VAL A 105 -15.17 9.37 8.72
CA VAL A 105 -16.28 9.41 7.76
C VAL A 105 -17.33 10.43 8.21
N ASP A 106 -18.35 10.67 7.38
CA ASP A 106 -19.45 11.55 7.71
C ASP A 106 -20.19 11.11 9.00
N LYS A 107 -20.82 12.06 9.69
CA LYS A 107 -21.64 11.77 10.88
C LYS A 107 -22.75 10.75 10.52
N ASN A 108 -22.88 9.71 11.33
CA ASN A 108 -23.80 8.58 11.12
C ASN A 108 -23.46 7.67 9.92
N ALA A 109 -22.31 7.84 9.30
CA ALA A 109 -21.82 6.90 8.31
C ALA A 109 -21.40 5.57 8.95
N THR A 110 -21.46 4.50 8.18
CA THR A 110 -21.04 3.16 8.60
C THR A 110 -19.76 2.76 7.88
N LEU A 111 -18.93 1.99 8.56
CA LEU A 111 -17.78 1.28 7.99
C LEU A 111 -18.05 -0.22 8.06
N THR A 112 -17.76 -0.94 6.98
CA THR A 112 -17.92 -2.40 6.91
C THR A 112 -16.76 -3.00 6.16
N ALA A 113 -16.18 -4.09 6.69
CA ALA A 113 -15.08 -4.79 6.04
C ALA A 113 -15.47 -5.31 4.64
N VAL A 114 -14.54 -5.23 3.72
CA VAL A 114 -14.67 -5.85 2.39
C VAL A 114 -14.24 -7.32 2.51
N LYS A 115 -15.05 -8.23 1.94
CA LYS A 115 -14.68 -9.65 1.92
C LYS A 115 -13.47 -9.86 1.01
N PRO A 116 -12.52 -10.72 1.43
CA PRO A 116 -11.43 -11.14 0.56
C PRO A 116 -11.96 -11.76 -0.74
N LYS A 117 -11.21 -11.62 -1.82
CA LYS A 117 -11.48 -12.28 -3.08
C LYS A 117 -11.27 -13.79 -2.97
N ALA A 118 -11.85 -14.54 -3.89
CA ALA A 118 -11.72 -16.01 -3.92
C ALA A 118 -10.30 -16.47 -4.29
N ARG A 119 -9.53 -15.60 -4.96
CA ARG A 119 -8.16 -15.89 -5.40
C ARG A 119 -7.18 -14.97 -4.68
N PHE A 120 -5.99 -15.53 -4.41
CA PHE A 120 -4.87 -14.78 -3.84
C PHE A 120 -3.59 -15.12 -4.61
N ILE A 121 -2.82 -14.12 -4.97
CA ILE A 121 -1.54 -14.26 -5.69
C ILE A 121 -0.44 -13.61 -4.85
N GLU A 122 0.56 -14.41 -4.46
CA GLU A 122 1.79 -13.87 -3.88
C GLU A 122 2.83 -13.69 -4.97
N VAL A 123 3.44 -12.52 -5.03
CA VAL A 123 4.46 -12.17 -6.02
C VAL A 123 5.75 -11.88 -5.29
N ILE A 124 6.78 -12.67 -5.56
CA ILE A 124 8.11 -12.50 -4.98
C ILE A 124 9.02 -11.91 -6.05
N GLY A 125 9.70 -10.81 -5.73
CA GLY A 125 10.53 -10.13 -6.73
C GLY A 125 11.37 -8.98 -6.19
N ASP A 126 11.79 -8.15 -7.11
CA ASP A 126 12.70 -7.03 -6.90
C ASP A 126 12.07 -5.69 -7.32
N SER A 127 12.89 -4.75 -7.77
CA SER A 127 12.47 -3.43 -8.24
C SER A 127 11.40 -3.45 -9.34
N TYR A 128 11.41 -4.46 -10.20
CA TYR A 128 10.37 -4.61 -11.23
C TYR A 128 9.00 -4.91 -10.62
N THR A 129 8.97 -5.63 -9.52
CA THR A 129 7.75 -5.93 -8.76
C THR A 129 7.31 -4.71 -7.94
N CYS A 130 8.27 -3.97 -7.36
CA CYS A 130 8.00 -2.74 -6.64
C CYS A 130 7.45 -1.62 -7.52
N GLY A 131 7.67 -1.69 -8.83
CA GLY A 131 7.26 -0.64 -9.77
C GLY A 131 8.21 0.56 -9.76
N PHE A 132 9.51 0.29 -9.58
CA PHE A 132 10.58 1.29 -9.57
C PHE A 132 10.55 2.13 -10.84
N GLY A 133 10.25 3.43 -10.69
CA GLY A 133 10.21 4.38 -11.80
C GLY A 133 9.10 4.18 -12.83
N THR A 134 8.05 3.40 -12.52
CA THR A 134 6.94 3.13 -13.48
C THR A 134 6.17 4.39 -13.89
N GLU A 135 6.25 5.47 -13.13
CA GLU A 135 5.63 6.77 -13.45
C GLU A 135 6.63 7.81 -13.95
N SER A 136 7.88 7.42 -14.26
CA SER A 136 8.85 8.31 -14.89
C SER A 136 8.45 8.63 -16.32
N ASN A 137 8.63 9.88 -16.72
CA ASN A 137 8.30 10.34 -18.08
C ASN A 137 9.30 9.86 -19.14
N ASN A 138 10.58 9.67 -18.72
CA ASN A 138 11.65 9.26 -19.62
C ASN A 138 12.44 8.10 -19.02
N ARG A 139 12.93 7.21 -19.87
CA ARG A 139 13.73 6.05 -19.48
C ARG A 139 15.03 6.41 -18.75
N THR A 140 15.56 7.61 -19.00
CA THR A 140 16.81 8.11 -18.46
C THR A 140 16.63 9.00 -17.23
N ASP A 141 15.41 9.21 -16.78
CA ASP A 141 15.17 10.00 -15.57
C ASP A 141 15.81 9.32 -14.36
N PRO A 142 16.43 10.07 -13.45
CA PRO A 142 16.87 9.50 -12.19
C PRO A 142 15.65 9.03 -11.38
N PHE A 143 15.87 7.99 -10.57
CA PHE A 143 14.83 7.51 -9.67
C PHE A 143 14.35 8.64 -8.74
N LYS A 144 13.03 8.72 -8.60
CA LYS A 144 12.35 9.53 -7.60
C LYS A 144 11.30 8.67 -6.91
N LEU A 145 11.23 8.74 -5.60
CA LEU A 145 10.28 7.94 -4.82
C LEU A 145 8.82 8.16 -5.28
N GLU A 146 8.49 9.38 -5.66
CA GLU A 146 7.16 9.72 -6.17
C GLU A 146 6.78 8.99 -7.47
N THR A 147 7.77 8.52 -8.24
CA THR A 147 7.54 7.80 -9.51
C THR A 147 7.49 6.29 -9.35
N GLU A 148 7.68 5.78 -8.13
CA GLU A 148 7.50 4.36 -7.84
C GLU A 148 6.02 4.04 -7.62
N ASN A 149 5.52 3.03 -8.34
CA ASN A 149 4.13 2.62 -8.21
C ASN A 149 3.93 1.14 -8.57
N CYS A 150 3.89 0.28 -7.55
CA CYS A 150 3.69 -1.15 -7.73
C CYS A 150 2.35 -1.49 -8.42
N ASN A 151 1.35 -0.62 -8.36
CA ASN A 151 0.07 -0.85 -9.03
C ASN A 151 0.19 -0.87 -10.57
N GLN A 152 1.24 -0.27 -11.12
CA GLN A 152 1.55 -0.26 -12.54
C GLN A 152 2.57 -1.35 -12.94
N ALA A 153 3.07 -2.12 -11.96
CA ALA A 153 3.96 -3.23 -12.19
C ALA A 153 3.20 -4.54 -12.47
N TYR A 154 3.88 -5.49 -13.09
CA TYR A 154 3.28 -6.75 -13.57
C TYR A 154 2.52 -7.51 -12.47
N GLY A 155 3.00 -7.53 -11.23
CA GLY A 155 2.40 -8.29 -10.14
C GLY A 155 0.96 -7.86 -9.85
N CYS A 156 0.74 -6.55 -9.68
CA CYS A 156 -0.60 -6.00 -9.49
C CYS A 156 -1.48 -6.13 -10.74
N LEU A 157 -0.90 -5.94 -11.93
CA LEU A 157 -1.65 -6.06 -13.20
C LEU A 157 -2.16 -7.48 -13.40
N VAL A 158 -1.32 -8.50 -13.16
CA VAL A 158 -1.70 -9.92 -13.23
C VAL A 158 -2.78 -10.24 -12.19
N ALA A 159 -2.60 -9.81 -10.93
CA ALA A 159 -3.60 -10.05 -9.90
C ALA A 159 -4.95 -9.42 -10.24
N ASN A 160 -4.95 -8.19 -10.75
CA ASN A 160 -6.18 -7.52 -11.20
C ASN A 160 -6.84 -8.25 -12.38
N TYR A 161 -6.05 -8.73 -13.36
CA TYR A 161 -6.57 -9.49 -14.49
C TYR A 161 -7.29 -10.77 -14.06
N PHE A 162 -6.77 -11.47 -13.06
CA PHE A 162 -7.38 -12.70 -12.53
C PHE A 162 -8.42 -12.45 -11.43
N ASP A 163 -8.78 -11.21 -11.14
CA ASP A 163 -9.64 -10.81 -10.03
C ASP A 163 -9.18 -11.46 -8.71
N ALA A 164 -7.91 -11.29 -8.39
CA ALA A 164 -7.27 -11.83 -7.20
C ALA A 164 -6.90 -10.72 -6.21
N ASP A 165 -6.93 -11.03 -4.91
CA ASP A 165 -6.14 -10.28 -3.92
C ASP A 165 -4.67 -10.67 -4.07
N TYR A 166 -3.76 -9.86 -3.56
CA TYR A 166 -2.34 -10.11 -3.73
C TYR A 166 -1.50 -9.61 -2.56
N ALA A 167 -0.32 -10.20 -2.42
CA ALA A 167 0.78 -9.67 -1.61
C ALA A 167 2.05 -9.61 -2.47
N LEU A 168 2.79 -8.52 -2.32
CA LEU A 168 4.08 -8.34 -2.96
C LEU A 168 5.18 -8.51 -1.90
N VAL A 169 6.01 -9.53 -2.06
CA VAL A 169 7.22 -9.75 -1.26
C VAL A 169 8.40 -9.33 -2.13
N ALA A 170 8.63 -8.04 -2.19
CA ALA A 170 9.56 -7.47 -3.15
C ALA A 170 10.41 -6.34 -2.54
N HIS A 171 11.67 -6.31 -2.93
CA HIS A 171 12.61 -5.28 -2.52
C HIS A 171 13.63 -5.05 -3.64
N SER A 172 13.88 -3.79 -3.98
CA SER A 172 14.83 -3.40 -5.02
C SER A 172 16.23 -3.94 -4.71
N GLY A 173 16.91 -4.39 -5.76
CA GLY A 173 18.26 -4.93 -5.66
C GLY A 173 18.35 -6.37 -5.15
N GLN A 174 17.26 -6.99 -4.69
CA GLN A 174 17.27 -8.36 -4.23
C GLN A 174 17.27 -9.33 -5.41
N GLY A 175 18.14 -10.33 -5.37
CA GLY A 175 18.25 -11.35 -6.41
C GLY A 175 18.27 -12.75 -5.83
N ILE A 176 17.85 -13.74 -6.64
CA ILE A 176 17.79 -15.16 -6.24
C ILE A 176 19.20 -15.72 -5.94
N THR A 177 20.19 -15.31 -6.72
CA THR A 177 21.57 -15.85 -6.60
C THR A 177 22.55 -14.88 -5.99
N ARG A 178 22.33 -13.59 -6.16
CA ARG A 178 23.09 -12.49 -5.54
C ARG A 178 22.29 -11.20 -5.65
N HIS A 179 22.51 -10.28 -4.73
CA HIS A 179 21.91 -8.96 -4.79
C HIS A 179 22.66 -8.03 -5.75
N TYR A 180 22.01 -6.96 -6.18
CA TYR A 180 22.63 -5.92 -7.00
C TYR A 180 23.84 -5.32 -6.24
N GLY A 181 24.98 -5.23 -6.92
CA GLY A 181 26.22 -4.68 -6.35
C GLY A 181 27.06 -5.67 -5.53
N ASP A 182 26.58 -6.87 -5.22
CA ASP A 182 27.37 -7.89 -4.53
C ASP A 182 28.51 -8.40 -5.39
N SER A 183 29.72 -8.41 -4.84
CA SER A 183 30.91 -9.00 -5.49
C SER A 183 30.99 -10.50 -5.31
N VAL A 184 30.29 -11.08 -4.33
CA VAL A 184 30.31 -12.49 -3.98
C VAL A 184 28.93 -13.10 -4.15
N ARG A 185 28.86 -14.32 -4.68
CA ARG A 185 27.64 -15.09 -4.84
C ARG A 185 27.21 -15.63 -3.46
N VAL A 186 26.44 -14.84 -2.73
CA VAL A 186 25.86 -15.27 -1.45
C VAL A 186 24.35 -15.39 -1.61
N VAL A 187 23.84 -16.62 -1.56
CA VAL A 187 22.41 -16.88 -1.49
C VAL A 187 21.98 -16.63 -0.03
N LYS A 188 21.50 -15.45 0.25
CA LYS A 188 20.79 -15.15 1.51
C LYS A 188 19.31 -14.96 1.22
N PHE A 189 18.62 -16.04 0.90
CA PHE A 189 17.17 -16.08 1.01
C PHE A 189 16.83 -16.01 2.49
N GLY A 190 16.07 -15.00 2.90
CA GLY A 190 15.49 -14.91 4.24
C GLY A 190 16.16 -13.97 5.22
N GLN A 191 16.98 -13.00 4.80
CA GLN A 191 17.02 -11.78 5.60
C GLN A 191 15.70 -11.05 5.34
N SER A 192 14.72 -11.35 6.20
CA SER A 192 13.52 -10.55 6.33
C SER A 192 13.94 -9.09 6.41
N VAL A 193 13.42 -8.27 5.52
CA VAL A 193 13.27 -6.85 5.81
C VAL A 193 12.48 -6.83 7.11
N GLU A 194 13.10 -6.42 8.20
CA GLU A 194 12.42 -6.34 9.48
C GLU A 194 11.28 -5.34 9.30
N LEU A 195 10.06 -5.78 9.57
CA LEU A 195 8.93 -4.90 9.67
C LEU A 195 9.27 -3.84 10.71
N CYS A 196 9.41 -2.60 10.28
CA CYS A 196 9.56 -1.39 11.08
C CYS A 196 10.07 -1.66 12.52
N GLY A 197 11.36 -1.79 12.68
CA GLY A 197 12.03 -2.00 13.97
C GLY A 197 11.89 -0.79 14.90
#